data_800ec693497adb79b7aa4d5d58d8f3b7
#
_entry.id   800ec693497adb79b7aa4d5d58d8f3b7
#
_cell.length_a   1.000
_cell.length_b   1.000
_cell.length_c   1.000
_cell.angle_alpha   90.00
_cell.angle_beta   90.00
_cell.angle_gamma   90.00
#
_symmetry.space_group_name_H-M   'P 1'
#
loop_
_entity.id
_entity.type
_entity.pdbx_description
1 polymer ?
#
loop_
_entity_poly.entity_id
_entity_poly.type
_entity_poly.pdbx_seq_one_letter_code
_entity_poly.pdbx_strand_id
1 'polypeptide(L)'
;KSRIISNGINKETRACEISICMPDQYIQRELRKYERVYPSLGMVKAAGLWLPFSRLPENQLQFGTPDFMYREGCPSQLRLVNISAGGARVQLDKVEFLEEFNNMDGKQVMLLVSLCKAGNKHFSVLAVCKCVESTYSIILRRLTLRLQFRQLWECSEEDPNQRWRPVDKEGVPAILDWINNDFCILMEKSGEQMI
;
A
#
# COMPACT_ATOMS: atom_id res chain seq x y z
N LYS A 1 18.44 21.62 -1.80
CA LYS A 1 19.29 20.51 -1.35
C LYS A 1 20.15 21.03 -0.22
N SER A 2 20.06 20.40 0.98
CA SER A 2 20.95 20.72 2.08
C SER A 2 22.33 20.10 1.84
N ARG A 3 23.37 20.80 2.22
CA ARG A 3 24.77 20.32 2.12
C ARG A 3 25.33 20.12 3.52
N ILE A 4 25.94 18.98 3.77
CA ILE A 4 26.70 18.75 5.00
C ILE A 4 27.95 19.62 4.92
N ILE A 5 28.14 20.50 5.91
CA ILE A 5 29.30 21.39 6.00
C ILE A 5 30.43 20.70 6.75
N SER A 6 30.08 20.01 7.83
CA SER A 6 31.03 19.26 8.64
C SER A 6 30.38 18.12 9.37
N ASN A 7 31.17 17.13 9.69
CA ASN A 7 30.82 16.07 10.62
C ASN A 7 32.00 15.89 11.59
N GLY A 8 31.71 15.63 12.83
CA GLY A 8 32.71 15.44 13.84
C GLY A 8 32.18 14.72 15.06
N ILE A 9 33.08 14.35 15.95
CA ILE A 9 32.70 13.80 17.26
C ILE A 9 33.01 14.91 18.28
N ASN A 10 31.99 15.32 19.02
CA ASN A 10 32.20 16.20 20.16
C ASN A 10 33.05 15.47 21.22
N LYS A 11 34.21 16.01 21.53
CA LYS A 11 35.20 15.36 22.41
C LYS A 11 34.73 15.28 23.86
N GLU A 12 33.86 16.19 24.28
CA GLU A 12 33.34 16.24 25.67
C GLU A 12 32.16 15.27 25.84
N THR A 13 31.23 15.27 24.91
CA THR A 13 29.98 14.47 25.00
C THR A 13 30.07 13.11 24.30
N ARG A 14 31.12 12.89 23.47
CA ARG A 14 31.26 11.75 22.54
C ARG A 14 30.09 11.60 21.56
N ALA A 15 29.30 12.63 21.38
CA ALA A 15 28.22 12.65 20.43
C ALA A 15 28.70 12.95 19.00
N CYS A 16 28.09 12.35 18.01
CA CYS A 16 28.32 12.73 16.62
C CYS A 16 27.60 14.05 16.34
N GLU A 17 28.37 15.05 15.90
CA GLU A 17 27.86 16.35 15.47
C GLU A 17 27.90 16.45 13.96
N ILE A 18 26.76 16.82 13.38
CA ILE A 18 26.62 17.04 11.92
C ILE A 18 26.14 18.47 11.73
N SER A 19 26.98 19.32 11.12
CA SER A 19 26.56 20.65 10.71
C SER A 19 26.02 20.62 9.29
N ILE A 20 24.79 21.10 9.12
CA ILE A 20 24.08 21.12 7.84
C ILE A 20 23.84 22.57 7.43
N CYS A 21 24.21 22.92 6.21
CA CYS A 21 23.81 24.20 5.63
C CYS A 21 22.31 24.18 5.37
N MET A 22 21.60 25.08 6.03
CA MET A 22 20.18 25.29 5.75
C MET A 22 20.03 26.08 4.45
N PRO A 23 19.21 25.66 3.51
CA PRO A 23 18.96 26.44 2.31
C PRO A 23 18.19 27.71 2.65
N ASP A 24 18.53 28.82 1.98
CA ASP A 24 17.90 30.13 2.18
C ASP A 24 16.42 30.13 1.76
N GLN A 25 16.03 29.18 0.95
CA GLN A 25 14.64 29.00 0.48
C GLN A 25 14.20 27.55 0.58
N TYR A 26 13.03 27.36 1.18
CA TYR A 26 12.33 26.07 1.23
C TYR A 26 11.22 26.11 0.19
N ILE A 27 11.28 25.19 -0.78
CA ILE A 27 10.16 24.94 -1.65
C ILE A 27 9.41 23.75 -1.05
N GLN A 28 8.29 24.03 -0.41
CA GLN A 28 7.36 22.97 0.00
C GLN A 28 6.72 22.43 -1.28
N ARG A 29 7.17 21.28 -1.74
CA ARG A 29 6.52 20.54 -2.81
C ARG A 29 5.67 19.45 -2.19
N GLU A 30 4.39 19.48 -2.47
CA GLU A 30 3.55 18.33 -2.25
C GLU A 30 3.97 17.26 -3.26
N LEU A 31 4.80 16.32 -2.79
CA LEU A 31 5.34 15.24 -3.62
C LEU A 31 4.32 14.11 -3.82
N ARG A 32 3.21 14.16 -3.09
CA ARG A 32 2.18 13.12 -3.13
C ARG A 32 0.98 13.63 -3.91
N LYS A 33 0.66 12.91 -4.96
CA LYS A 33 -0.51 13.22 -5.79
C LYS A 33 -1.82 12.80 -5.11
N TYR A 34 -1.79 11.77 -4.27
CA TYR A 34 -2.97 11.20 -3.64
C TYR A 34 -2.81 11.16 -2.13
N GLU A 35 -3.88 11.52 -1.44
CA GLU A 35 -3.99 11.36 0.00
C GLU A 35 -3.86 9.86 0.37
N ARG A 36 -3.23 9.61 1.51
CA ARG A 36 -3.08 8.27 2.08
C ARG A 36 -3.83 8.19 3.37
N VAL A 37 -4.66 7.17 3.48
CA VAL A 37 -5.39 6.87 4.69
C VAL A 37 -4.90 5.56 5.29
N TYR A 38 -5.06 5.41 6.60
CA TYR A 38 -4.64 4.27 7.39
C TYR A 38 -5.89 3.56 7.91
N PRO A 39 -6.47 2.63 7.15
CA PRO A 39 -7.69 1.97 7.56
C PRO A 39 -7.45 1.12 8.82
N SER A 40 -8.35 1.22 9.78
CA SER A 40 -8.38 0.29 10.91
C SER A 40 -8.75 -1.12 10.45
N LEU A 41 -8.48 -2.12 11.27
CA LEU A 41 -8.78 -3.52 10.93
C LEU A 41 -10.26 -3.74 10.64
N GLY A 42 -11.17 -3.04 11.34
CA GLY A 42 -12.61 -3.12 11.10
C GLY A 42 -13.08 -2.54 9.75
N MET A 43 -12.24 -1.73 9.10
CA MET A 43 -12.54 -1.16 7.79
C MET A 43 -12.11 -2.06 6.63
N VAL A 44 -11.31 -3.09 6.89
CA VAL A 44 -10.83 -4.06 5.91
C VAL A 44 -11.57 -5.37 6.10
N LYS A 45 -12.38 -5.78 5.15
CA LYS A 45 -13.10 -7.07 5.19
C LYS A 45 -12.24 -8.23 4.74
N ALA A 46 -11.46 -7.99 3.68
CA ALA A 46 -10.55 -8.98 3.13
C ALA A 46 -9.40 -8.29 2.38
N ALA A 47 -8.27 -8.95 2.34
CA ALA A 47 -7.18 -8.62 1.42
C ALA A 47 -6.52 -9.91 0.95
N GLY A 48 -6.05 -9.94 -0.29
CA GLY A 48 -5.30 -11.04 -0.88
C GLY A 48 -4.11 -10.51 -1.65
N LEU A 49 -2.96 -11.14 -1.47
CA LEU A 49 -1.72 -10.79 -2.16
C LEU A 49 -1.19 -12.02 -2.89
N TRP A 50 -0.97 -11.90 -4.20
CA TRP A 50 -0.25 -12.85 -5.01
C TRP A 50 1.12 -12.28 -5.32
N LEU A 51 2.15 -13.02 -4.98
CA LEU A 51 3.55 -12.63 -5.21
C LEU A 51 3.92 -12.79 -6.69
N PRO A 52 5.12 -12.35 -7.10
CA PRO A 52 5.41 -12.05 -8.49
C PRO A 52 4.98 -13.14 -9.45
N PHE A 53 4.21 -12.75 -10.43
CA PHE A 53 3.86 -13.58 -11.57
C PHE A 53 4.46 -12.97 -12.86
N SER A 54 4.92 -13.84 -13.73
CA SER A 54 5.63 -13.44 -14.94
C SER A 54 4.71 -12.97 -16.06
N ARG A 55 3.43 -13.32 -16.01
CA ARG A 55 2.40 -12.92 -16.98
C ARG A 55 1.05 -12.84 -16.31
N LEU A 56 0.30 -11.78 -16.63
CA LEU A 56 -1.13 -11.72 -16.38
C LEU A 56 -1.81 -12.75 -17.29
N PRO A 57 -2.71 -13.59 -16.74
CA PRO A 57 -3.57 -14.39 -17.59
C PRO A 57 -4.45 -13.43 -18.40
N GLU A 58 -4.25 -13.39 -19.70
CA GLU A 58 -5.16 -12.68 -20.60
C GLU A 58 -6.52 -13.36 -20.52
N ASN A 59 -7.51 -12.63 -20.00
CA ASN A 59 -8.93 -13.04 -19.98
C ASN A 59 -9.30 -14.24 -19.10
N GLN A 60 -8.56 -14.61 -18.07
CA GLN A 60 -8.96 -15.68 -17.16
C GLN A 60 -8.97 -15.24 -15.70
N LEU A 61 -10.13 -15.41 -15.04
CA LEU A 61 -10.33 -15.19 -13.59
C LEU A 61 -9.75 -16.30 -12.69
N GLN A 62 -8.92 -17.19 -13.24
CA GLN A 62 -8.34 -18.27 -12.44
C GLN A 62 -6.98 -17.86 -11.89
N PHE A 63 -7.00 -16.95 -10.92
CA PHE A 63 -5.77 -16.50 -10.25
C PHE A 63 -5.28 -17.48 -9.17
N GLY A 64 -5.97 -18.57 -8.93
CA GLY A 64 -5.71 -19.45 -7.80
C GLY A 64 -5.94 -18.76 -6.45
N THR A 65 -5.53 -19.43 -5.39
CA THR A 65 -5.55 -18.85 -4.04
C THR A 65 -4.42 -17.83 -3.87
N PRO A 66 -4.65 -16.70 -3.15
CA PRO A 66 -3.58 -15.78 -2.80
C PRO A 66 -2.49 -16.48 -1.98
N ASP A 67 -1.22 -16.06 -2.18
CA ASP A 67 -0.11 -16.54 -1.34
C ASP A 67 -0.27 -16.07 0.11
N PHE A 68 -0.83 -14.88 0.30
CA PHE A 68 -1.17 -14.32 1.59
C PHE A 68 -2.57 -13.74 1.57
N MET A 69 -3.33 -14.02 2.62
CA MET A 69 -4.72 -13.58 2.71
C MET A 69 -5.02 -13.03 4.11
N TYR A 70 -5.77 -11.93 4.13
CA TYR A 70 -6.44 -11.40 5.32
C TYR A 70 -7.96 -11.57 5.15
N ARG A 71 -8.62 -12.01 6.20
CA ARG A 71 -10.07 -12.01 6.33
C ARG A 71 -10.43 -11.54 7.73
N GLU A 72 -11.41 -10.67 7.84
CA GLU A 72 -11.91 -10.18 9.12
C GLU A 72 -12.25 -11.36 10.06
N GLY A 73 -11.80 -11.26 11.33
CA GLY A 73 -12.01 -12.32 12.34
C GLY A 73 -11.09 -13.53 12.22
N CYS A 74 -10.20 -13.59 11.22
CA CYS A 74 -9.27 -14.70 11.04
C CYS A 74 -7.83 -14.26 11.32
N PRO A 75 -6.98 -15.11 11.96
CA PRO A 75 -5.55 -14.85 12.05
C PRO A 75 -4.95 -14.69 10.64
N SER A 76 -4.15 -13.66 10.44
CA SER A 76 -3.55 -13.38 9.14
C SER A 76 -2.13 -12.85 9.28
N GLN A 77 -1.30 -13.19 8.31
CA GLN A 77 0.03 -12.61 8.15
C GLN A 77 -0.02 -11.31 7.32
N LEU A 78 -1.04 -11.13 6.48
CA LEU A 78 -1.20 -9.98 5.60
C LEU A 78 -1.95 -8.86 6.32
N ARG A 79 -1.42 -7.65 6.23
CA ARG A 79 -2.03 -6.42 6.74
C ARG A 79 -1.96 -5.31 5.70
N LEU A 80 -3.07 -4.63 5.47
CA LEU A 80 -3.11 -3.37 4.75
C LEU A 80 -2.70 -2.25 5.71
N VAL A 81 -1.55 -1.62 5.47
CA VAL A 81 -1.02 -0.55 6.34
C VAL A 81 -1.62 0.80 5.98
N ASN A 82 -1.61 1.13 4.70
CA ASN A 82 -2.28 2.33 4.17
C ASN A 82 -2.67 2.12 2.72
N ILE A 83 -3.59 2.96 2.26
CA ILE A 83 -4.09 2.95 0.89
C ILE A 83 -4.32 4.38 0.40
N SER A 84 -4.19 4.58 -0.90
CA SER A 84 -4.53 5.80 -1.62
C SER A 84 -5.06 5.44 -2.99
N ALA A 85 -5.63 6.38 -3.73
CA ALA A 85 -6.07 6.13 -5.11
C ALA A 85 -4.94 5.65 -6.04
N GLY A 86 -3.67 5.94 -5.72
CA GLY A 86 -2.52 5.54 -6.56
C GLY A 86 -1.82 4.25 -6.13
N GLY A 87 -2.15 3.68 -4.97
CA GLY A 87 -1.46 2.50 -4.49
C GLY A 87 -1.71 2.18 -3.02
N ALA A 88 -1.02 1.16 -2.53
CA ALA A 88 -1.15 0.67 -1.17
C ALA A 88 0.22 0.33 -0.55
N ARG A 89 0.27 0.32 0.78
CA ARG A 89 1.33 -0.31 1.54
C ARG A 89 0.76 -1.50 2.26
N VAL A 90 1.35 -2.66 2.02
CA VAL A 90 1.00 -3.91 2.70
C VAL A 90 2.18 -4.41 3.51
N GLN A 91 1.89 -5.17 4.54
CA GLN A 91 2.85 -5.76 5.44
C GLN A 91 2.53 -7.23 5.64
N LEU A 92 3.54 -8.06 5.57
CA LEU A 92 3.48 -9.48 5.89
C LEU A 92 4.27 -9.72 7.16
N ASP A 93 3.61 -10.21 8.20
CA ASP A 93 4.21 -10.51 9.50
C ASP A 93 4.54 -12.00 9.62
N LYS A 94 5.59 -12.33 10.38
CA LYS A 94 6.03 -13.70 10.67
C LYS A 94 6.33 -14.52 9.41
N VAL A 95 6.80 -13.88 8.35
CA VAL A 95 7.23 -14.57 7.14
C VAL A 95 8.68 -15.00 7.25
N GLU A 96 8.99 -16.19 6.74
CA GLU A 96 10.37 -16.61 6.58
C GLU A 96 11.02 -15.83 5.46
N PHE A 97 12.31 -15.55 5.63
CA PHE A 97 13.07 -14.88 4.60
C PHE A 97 13.20 -15.79 3.38
N LEU A 98 12.78 -15.28 2.23
CA LEU A 98 13.02 -15.90 0.94
C LEU A 98 13.93 -14.95 0.13
N GLU A 99 14.87 -15.51 -0.60
CA GLU A 99 15.78 -14.70 -1.45
C GLU A 99 15.01 -13.83 -2.44
N GLU A 100 13.84 -14.29 -2.85
CA GLU A 100 12.92 -13.57 -3.74
C GLU A 100 12.47 -12.23 -3.16
N PHE A 101 12.43 -12.07 -1.84
CA PHE A 101 12.04 -10.83 -1.17
C PHE A 101 13.07 -9.72 -1.32
N ASN A 102 14.35 -10.05 -1.51
CA ASN A 102 15.41 -9.07 -1.75
C ASN A 102 15.30 -8.37 -3.11
N ASN A 103 14.48 -8.88 -4.01
CA ASN A 103 14.40 -8.40 -5.37
C ASN A 103 12.96 -8.21 -5.84
N MET A 104 12.11 -7.68 -4.96
CA MET A 104 10.71 -7.40 -5.29
C MET A 104 10.54 -6.07 -6.03
N ASP A 105 11.51 -5.16 -5.92
CA ASP A 105 11.43 -3.85 -6.54
C ASP A 105 11.28 -3.95 -8.07
N GLY A 106 10.30 -3.25 -8.59
CA GLY A 106 9.97 -3.29 -10.02
C GLY A 106 9.10 -4.48 -10.45
N LYS A 107 9.00 -5.54 -9.65
CA LYS A 107 8.17 -6.71 -9.98
C LYS A 107 6.69 -6.39 -9.91
N GLN A 108 5.91 -7.17 -10.63
CA GLN A 108 4.45 -7.11 -10.58
C GLN A 108 3.91 -8.09 -9.55
N VAL A 109 2.95 -7.63 -8.78
CA VAL A 109 2.18 -8.42 -7.83
C VAL A 109 0.70 -8.12 -8.03
N MET A 110 -0.18 -9.01 -7.58
CA MET A 110 -1.60 -8.74 -7.62
C MET A 110 -2.12 -8.54 -6.19
N LEU A 111 -2.97 -7.54 -6.01
CA LEU A 111 -3.58 -7.18 -4.74
C LEU A 111 -5.10 -7.13 -4.87
N LEU A 112 -5.78 -7.88 -4.02
CA LEU A 112 -7.20 -7.73 -3.75
C LEU A 112 -7.37 -6.99 -2.43
N VAL A 113 -8.24 -5.99 -2.40
CA VAL A 113 -8.64 -5.31 -1.15
C VAL A 113 -10.16 -5.15 -1.16
N SER A 114 -10.81 -5.56 -0.08
CA SER A 114 -12.23 -5.34 0.17
C SER A 114 -12.38 -4.43 1.37
N LEU A 115 -13.00 -3.26 1.17
CA LEU A 115 -13.15 -2.19 2.14
C LEU A 115 -14.61 -1.95 2.49
N CYS A 116 -14.86 -1.65 3.76
CA CYS A 116 -16.18 -1.26 4.24
C CYS A 116 -16.56 0.12 3.72
N LYS A 117 -17.80 0.29 3.34
CA LYS A 117 -18.46 1.58 3.14
C LYS A 117 -19.39 1.90 4.32
N ALA A 118 -19.76 3.16 4.44
CA ALA A 118 -20.83 3.55 5.36
C ALA A 118 -22.10 2.75 5.09
N GLY A 119 -22.85 2.38 6.14
CA GLY A 119 -24.07 1.59 6.00
C GLY A 119 -23.89 0.08 5.78
N ASN A 120 -22.78 -0.49 6.27
CA ASN A 120 -22.47 -1.94 6.21
C ASN A 120 -22.33 -2.51 4.78
N LYS A 121 -22.14 -1.66 3.80
CA LYS A 121 -21.76 -2.07 2.44
C LYS A 121 -20.24 -2.26 2.36
N HIS A 122 -19.80 -2.92 1.33
CA HIS A 122 -18.38 -3.03 1.01
C HIS A 122 -18.16 -2.99 -0.50
N PHE A 123 -16.94 -2.71 -0.91
CA PHE A 123 -16.50 -2.82 -2.30
C PHE A 123 -15.13 -3.48 -2.34
N SER A 124 -14.83 -4.05 -3.48
CA SER A 124 -13.55 -4.73 -3.68
C SER A 124 -12.82 -4.16 -4.88
N VAL A 125 -11.52 -4.08 -4.76
CA VAL A 125 -10.60 -3.69 -5.83
C VAL A 125 -9.61 -4.81 -6.03
N LEU A 126 -9.54 -5.34 -7.25
CA LEU A 126 -8.50 -6.26 -7.67
C LEU A 126 -7.58 -5.52 -8.63
N ALA A 127 -6.30 -5.42 -8.28
CA ALA A 127 -5.34 -4.62 -9.01
C ALA A 127 -4.04 -5.38 -9.27
N VAL A 128 -3.49 -5.18 -10.47
CA VAL A 128 -2.08 -5.44 -10.75
C VAL A 128 -1.29 -4.24 -10.27
N CYS A 129 -0.30 -4.51 -9.46
CA CYS A 129 0.54 -3.51 -8.83
C CYS A 129 1.99 -3.69 -9.25
N LYS A 130 2.71 -2.57 -9.40
CA LYS A 130 4.18 -2.57 -9.42
C LYS A 130 4.68 -2.40 -7.99
N CYS A 131 5.54 -3.30 -7.51
CA CYS A 131 6.28 -3.09 -6.28
C CYS A 131 7.28 -1.94 -6.51
N VAL A 132 7.14 -0.86 -5.77
CA VAL A 132 8.00 0.34 -5.88
C VAL A 132 9.16 0.25 -4.90
N GLU A 133 8.91 -0.41 -3.78
CA GLU A 133 9.88 -0.58 -2.70
C GLU A 133 9.49 -1.80 -1.87
N SER A 134 10.48 -2.62 -1.57
CA SER A 134 10.36 -3.74 -0.64
C SER A 134 11.38 -3.59 0.48
N THR A 135 10.96 -3.90 1.70
CA THR A 135 11.84 -3.86 2.88
C THR A 135 11.56 -5.07 3.75
N TYR A 136 12.57 -5.88 4.00
CA TYR A 136 12.48 -7.01 4.92
C TYR A 136 13.25 -6.73 6.22
N SER A 137 12.57 -6.89 7.35
CA SER A 137 13.16 -6.84 8.68
C SER A 137 13.39 -8.25 9.19
N ILE A 138 14.65 -8.65 9.32
CA ILE A 138 15.05 -9.96 9.85
C ILE A 138 14.59 -10.11 11.31
N ILE A 139 14.76 -9.05 12.11
CA ILE A 139 14.40 -9.06 13.55
C ILE A 139 12.90 -9.30 13.75
N LEU A 140 12.07 -8.60 12.96
CA LEU A 140 10.62 -8.68 13.07
C LEU A 140 10.02 -9.79 12.20
N ARG A 141 10.83 -10.45 11.35
CA ARG A 141 10.37 -11.39 10.33
C ARG A 141 9.22 -10.80 9.50
N ARG A 142 9.43 -9.56 9.03
CA ARG A 142 8.40 -8.72 8.43
C ARG A 142 8.83 -8.23 7.07
N LEU A 143 7.99 -8.47 6.07
CA LEU A 143 8.13 -7.89 4.74
C LEU A 143 7.12 -6.74 4.58
N THR A 144 7.60 -5.58 4.18
CA THR A 144 6.77 -4.43 3.83
C THR A 144 6.91 -4.14 2.35
N LEU A 145 5.79 -4.02 1.64
CA LEU A 145 5.74 -3.71 0.21
C LEU A 145 5.00 -2.40 0.00
N ARG A 146 5.59 -1.51 -0.81
CA ARG A 146 4.92 -0.34 -1.37
C ARG A 146 4.50 -0.65 -2.80
N LEU A 147 3.21 -0.62 -3.03
CA LEU A 147 2.58 -1.05 -4.26
C LEU A 147 1.97 0.15 -4.98
N GLN A 148 2.26 0.29 -6.26
CA GLN A 148 1.62 1.25 -7.15
C GLN A 148 0.63 0.50 -8.04
N PHE A 149 -0.63 0.93 -8.04
CA PHE A 149 -1.64 0.38 -8.94
C PHE A 149 -1.29 0.66 -10.39
N ARG A 150 -1.39 -0.34 -11.25
CA ARG A 150 -1.10 -0.25 -12.68
C ARG A 150 -2.28 -0.61 -13.54
N GLN A 151 -3.01 -1.64 -13.14
CA GLN A 151 -4.21 -2.09 -13.84
C GLN A 151 -5.24 -2.52 -12.80
N LEU A 152 -6.51 -2.33 -13.13
CA LEU A 152 -7.65 -2.77 -12.35
C LEU A 152 -8.40 -3.83 -13.14
N TRP A 153 -8.91 -4.82 -12.41
CA TRP A 153 -9.90 -5.71 -12.94
C TRP A 153 -11.28 -5.05 -12.81
N GLU A 154 -11.91 -4.79 -13.93
CA GLU A 154 -13.27 -4.30 -13.97
C GLU A 154 -14.19 -5.43 -14.41
N CYS A 155 -15.19 -5.68 -13.57
CA CYS A 155 -16.32 -6.54 -13.85
C CYS A 155 -17.57 -5.68 -13.76
N SER A 156 -18.22 -5.41 -14.86
CA SER A 156 -19.50 -4.72 -14.91
C SER A 156 -20.55 -5.70 -15.40
N GLU A 157 -21.75 -5.63 -14.82
CA GLU A 157 -22.91 -6.40 -15.32
C GLU A 157 -23.29 -5.96 -16.75
N GLU A 158 -22.94 -4.73 -17.14
CA GLU A 158 -23.23 -4.14 -18.45
C GLU A 158 -22.15 -4.47 -19.50
N ASP A 159 -20.92 -4.78 -19.10
CA ASP A 159 -19.83 -5.15 -19.99
C ASP A 159 -19.38 -6.59 -19.69
N PRO A 160 -19.87 -7.59 -20.44
CA PRO A 160 -19.47 -8.99 -20.26
C PRO A 160 -18.00 -9.23 -20.60
N ASN A 161 -17.30 -8.27 -21.23
CA ASN A 161 -15.89 -8.34 -21.52
C ASN A 161 -15.09 -7.90 -20.30
N GLN A 162 -15.03 -8.75 -19.30
CA GLN A 162 -14.15 -8.58 -18.14
C GLN A 162 -12.72 -8.38 -18.63
N ARG A 163 -12.12 -7.26 -18.25
CA ARG A 163 -10.75 -6.92 -18.69
C ARG A 163 -9.96 -6.12 -17.69
N TRP A 164 -8.65 -6.20 -17.83
CA TRP A 164 -7.73 -5.33 -17.15
C TRP A 164 -7.73 -3.93 -17.78
N ARG A 165 -7.99 -2.91 -16.99
CA ARG A 165 -7.88 -1.52 -17.43
C ARG A 165 -6.70 -0.83 -16.77
N PRO A 166 -5.90 -0.05 -17.51
CA PRO A 166 -4.80 0.70 -16.93
C PRO A 166 -5.34 1.71 -15.92
N VAL A 167 -4.63 1.86 -14.81
CA VAL A 167 -4.88 2.94 -13.85
C VAL A 167 -4.28 4.22 -14.43
N ASP A 168 -5.11 5.21 -14.63
CA ASP A 168 -4.72 6.50 -15.17
C ASP A 168 -4.03 7.41 -14.13
N LYS A 169 -3.84 8.68 -14.51
CA LYS A 169 -3.24 9.68 -13.63
C LYS A 169 -4.15 10.09 -12.46
N GLU A 170 -5.43 9.79 -12.51
CA GLU A 170 -6.39 10.11 -11.46
C GLU A 170 -6.48 9.02 -10.41
N GLY A 171 -5.88 7.86 -10.69
CA GLY A 171 -5.84 6.72 -9.79
C GLY A 171 -7.10 5.88 -9.85
N VAL A 172 -7.40 5.16 -8.77
CA VAL A 172 -8.56 4.27 -8.65
C VAL A 172 -9.76 5.05 -8.14
N PRO A 173 -10.80 5.31 -8.97
CA PRO A 173 -11.93 6.16 -8.59
C PRO A 173 -12.68 5.65 -7.37
N ALA A 174 -12.91 4.34 -7.26
CA ALA A 174 -13.62 3.73 -6.14
C ALA A 174 -12.90 3.94 -4.80
N ILE A 175 -11.56 3.95 -4.81
CA ILE A 175 -10.76 4.24 -3.59
C ILE A 175 -10.81 5.73 -3.28
N LEU A 176 -10.72 6.59 -4.29
CA LEU A 176 -10.81 8.05 -4.10
C LEU A 176 -12.17 8.44 -3.52
N ASP A 177 -13.25 7.89 -4.08
CA ASP A 177 -14.61 8.08 -3.58
C ASP A 177 -14.75 7.61 -2.12
N TRP A 178 -14.21 6.44 -1.80
CA TRP A 178 -14.23 5.91 -0.45
C TRP A 178 -13.45 6.79 0.55
N ILE A 179 -12.28 7.30 0.18
CA ILE A 179 -11.51 8.20 1.03
C ILE A 179 -12.30 9.48 1.32
N ASN A 180 -12.93 10.06 0.31
CA ASN A 180 -13.62 11.33 0.43
C ASN A 180 -14.96 11.22 1.16
N ASN A 181 -15.68 10.12 1.04
CA ASN A 181 -17.07 10.02 1.46
C ASN A 181 -17.30 9.04 2.62
N ASP A 182 -16.52 7.96 2.72
CA ASP A 182 -16.79 6.90 3.67
C ASP A 182 -15.76 6.83 4.81
N PHE A 183 -14.49 7.08 4.53
CA PHE A 183 -13.40 6.85 5.48
C PHE A 183 -13.57 7.68 6.77
N CYS A 184 -13.84 8.98 6.66
CA CYS A 184 -14.03 9.85 7.83
C CYS A 184 -15.20 9.40 8.69
N ILE A 185 -16.33 9.02 8.06
CA ILE A 185 -17.52 8.53 8.76
C ILE A 185 -17.22 7.24 9.53
N LEU A 186 -16.42 6.36 8.95
CA LEU A 186 -16.03 5.08 9.57
C LEU A 186 -15.05 5.31 10.74
N MET A 187 -14.13 6.29 10.63
CA MET A 187 -13.21 6.68 11.70
C MET A 187 -13.96 7.22 12.91
N GLU A 188 -14.91 8.13 12.70
CA GLU A 188 -15.74 8.67 13.78
C GLU A 188 -16.50 7.56 14.55
N LYS A 189 -17.04 6.58 13.82
CA LYS A 189 -17.76 5.43 14.41
C LYS A 189 -16.85 4.48 15.19
N SER A 190 -15.58 4.34 14.79
CA SER A 190 -14.61 3.48 15.48
C SER A 190 -14.05 4.11 16.75
N GLY A 191 -14.32 5.39 17.01
CA GLY A 191 -13.75 6.13 18.15
C GLY A 191 -12.26 6.41 18.03
N GLU A 192 -11.67 6.17 16.88
CA GLU A 192 -10.26 6.46 16.57
C GLU A 192 -10.15 7.93 16.15
N GLN A 193 -9.44 8.74 16.94
CA GLN A 193 -9.14 10.12 16.55
C GLN A 193 -8.09 10.13 15.45
N MET A 194 -8.29 10.97 14.45
CA MET A 194 -7.24 11.28 13.46
C MET A 194 -6.08 11.95 14.20
N ILE A 195 -4.93 11.32 14.19
CA ILE A 195 -3.65 11.84 14.68
C ILE A 195 -2.91 12.50 13.52
#